data_b2ae51547f8515b0d6b5cd5787977a3a
#
_entry.id   b2ae51547f8515b0d6b5cd5787977a3a
#
_cell.length_a   1.000
_cell.length_b   1.000
_cell.length_c   1.000
_cell.angle_alpha   90.00
_cell.angle_beta   90.00
_cell.angle_gamma   90.00
#
_symmetry.space_group_name_H-M   'P 1'
#
loop_
_entity.id
_entity.type
_entity.pdbx_description
1 polymer ?
#
loop_
_entity_poly.entity_id
_entity_poly.type
_entity_poly.pdbx_seq_one_letter_code
_entity_poly.pdbx_strand_id
1 'polypeptide(L)'
;MGRKLRILEVNKAYFPHVGGVETLVEQYSRELGNISSVSVKTLVCRDGRGGTVRERLNGVDLTRAGSLGTYFSCPLSLSFLRLFRKMAAKADVVHIHVPFPLADLALLLSGYKGRVVVSWHSDVVNQKKLLLFYKPLMKYLLRRADCIITATEGHINGSDYLPPFREKCRVVPYGITMQEYLS
;
A
#
# COMPACT_ATOMS: atom_id res chain seq x y z
N MET A 1 -18.88 16.26 17.48
CA MET A 1 -17.71 15.45 17.09
C MET A 1 -17.55 15.53 15.59
N GLY A 2 -16.40 15.99 15.08
CA GLY A 2 -16.13 16.08 13.64
C GLY A 2 -16.05 14.69 13.00
N ARG A 3 -16.29 14.60 11.67
CA ARG A 3 -16.12 13.38 10.90
C ARG A 3 -14.65 12.95 10.89
N LYS A 4 -14.35 11.69 11.21
CA LYS A 4 -12.99 11.15 11.14
C LYS A 4 -12.51 11.04 9.68
N LEU A 5 -11.23 11.34 9.46
CA LEU A 5 -10.55 11.05 8.19
C LEU A 5 -10.40 9.54 8.04
N ARG A 6 -10.94 8.97 6.96
CA ARG A 6 -10.92 7.52 6.70
C ARG A 6 -9.81 7.19 5.73
N ILE A 7 -8.86 6.39 6.19
CA ILE A 7 -7.70 5.94 5.43
C ILE A 7 -7.83 4.45 5.14
N LEU A 8 -7.59 4.06 3.90
CA LEU A 8 -7.41 2.68 3.49
C LEU A 8 -5.93 2.45 3.18
N GLU A 9 -5.24 1.75 4.09
CA GLU A 9 -3.88 1.26 3.88
C GLU A 9 -3.90 0.01 3.00
N VAL A 10 -3.06 -0.02 1.98
CA VAL A 10 -3.04 -1.11 0.98
C VAL A 10 -1.62 -1.60 0.77
N ASN A 11 -1.37 -2.86 1.11
CA ASN A 11 -0.09 -3.52 0.88
C ASN A 11 -0.27 -4.95 0.38
N LYS A 12 0.81 -5.52 -0.13
CA LYS A 12 0.84 -6.91 -0.61
C LYS A 12 0.62 -7.91 0.52
N ALA A 13 1.32 -7.76 1.64
CA ALA A 13 1.29 -8.62 2.80
C ALA A 13 1.26 -7.80 4.11
N TYR A 14 1.10 -8.48 5.24
CA TYR A 14 1.08 -7.92 6.58
C TYR A 14 1.60 -8.95 7.58
N PHE A 15 1.98 -8.51 8.81
CA PHE A 15 2.35 -9.44 9.87
C PHE A 15 1.36 -10.65 9.93
N PRO A 16 1.81 -11.92 10.13
CA PRO A 16 3.14 -12.37 10.54
C PRO A 16 4.18 -12.50 9.41
N HIS A 17 3.87 -12.12 8.17
CA HIS A 17 4.89 -12.02 7.13
C HIS A 17 5.83 -10.87 7.49
N VAL A 18 7.11 -11.20 7.74
CA VAL A 18 8.12 -10.24 8.19
C VAL A 18 8.93 -9.73 7.01
N GLY A 19 8.90 -8.43 6.81
CA GLY A 19 9.70 -7.71 5.82
C GLY A 19 9.68 -6.21 6.15
N GLY A 20 10.62 -5.45 5.61
CA GLY A 20 10.73 -4.02 5.92
C GLY A 20 9.46 -3.22 5.61
N VAL A 21 8.81 -3.52 4.47
CA VAL A 21 7.57 -2.84 4.06
C VAL A 21 6.38 -3.26 4.94
N GLU A 22 6.28 -4.55 5.26
CA GLU A 22 5.20 -5.11 6.09
C GLU A 22 5.23 -4.54 7.51
N THR A 23 6.42 -4.42 8.09
CA THR A 23 6.65 -3.79 9.40
C THR A 23 6.25 -2.32 9.36
N LEU A 24 6.65 -1.59 8.32
CA LEU A 24 6.30 -0.18 8.15
C LEU A 24 4.79 0.03 8.01
N VAL A 25 4.11 -0.82 7.25
CA VAL A 25 2.64 -0.75 7.07
C VAL A 25 1.92 -1.03 8.39
N GLU A 26 2.43 -1.97 9.18
CA GLU A 26 1.90 -2.24 10.52
C GLU A 26 2.04 -1.01 11.41
N GLN A 27 3.23 -0.42 11.49
CA GLN A 27 3.48 0.79 12.26
C GLN A 27 2.60 1.96 11.81
N TYR A 28 2.51 2.23 10.51
CA TYR A 28 1.64 3.28 9.98
C TYR A 28 0.17 3.05 10.31
N SER A 29 -0.32 1.83 10.12
CA SER A 29 -1.71 1.49 10.41
C SER A 29 -2.03 1.68 11.90
N ARG A 30 -1.13 1.28 12.79
CA ARG A 30 -1.26 1.40 14.24
C ARG A 30 -1.20 2.87 14.67
N GLU A 31 -0.14 3.58 14.29
CA GLU A 31 0.08 4.96 14.76
C GLU A 31 -0.97 5.93 14.21
N LEU A 32 -1.34 5.82 12.95
CA LEU A 32 -2.44 6.59 12.37
C LEU A 32 -3.78 6.25 13.06
N GLY A 33 -3.99 4.97 13.39
CA GLY A 33 -5.18 4.51 14.11
C GLY A 33 -5.31 5.06 15.53
N ASN A 34 -4.20 5.43 16.17
CA ASN A 34 -4.16 6.06 17.50
C ASN A 34 -4.59 7.54 17.48
N ILE A 35 -4.60 8.17 16.30
CA ILE A 35 -5.06 9.56 16.15
C ILE A 35 -6.59 9.60 16.22
N SER A 36 -7.14 10.29 17.22
CA SER A 36 -8.59 10.32 17.50
C SER A 36 -9.46 10.78 16.34
N SER A 37 -8.92 11.65 15.46
CA SER A 37 -9.59 12.18 14.26
C SER A 37 -9.41 11.30 13.02
N VAL A 38 -8.71 10.16 13.12
CA VAL A 38 -8.43 9.25 12.01
C VAL A 38 -9.10 7.90 12.23
N SER A 39 -9.45 7.22 11.15
CA SER A 39 -9.93 5.83 11.13
C SER A 39 -9.20 5.09 10.02
N VAL A 40 -8.43 4.07 10.38
CA VAL A 40 -7.63 3.27 9.45
C VAL A 40 -8.26 1.91 9.25
N LYS A 41 -8.27 1.45 8.01
CA LYS A 41 -8.52 0.05 7.64
C LYS A 41 -7.40 -0.41 6.74
N THR A 42 -6.92 -1.63 6.95
CA THR A 42 -5.83 -2.20 6.17
C THR A 42 -6.34 -3.34 5.30
N LEU A 43 -5.99 -3.30 4.01
CA LEU A 43 -6.30 -4.33 3.02
C LEU A 43 -5.00 -4.91 2.47
N VAL A 44 -4.84 -6.22 2.63
CA VAL A 44 -3.70 -6.98 2.09
C VAL A 44 -4.19 -8.25 1.40
N CYS A 45 -3.30 -8.96 0.71
CA CYS A 45 -3.58 -10.31 0.27
C CYS A 45 -3.26 -11.32 1.38
N ARG A 46 -4.04 -12.41 1.40
CA ARG A 46 -3.73 -13.56 2.23
C ARG A 46 -2.46 -14.23 1.72
N ASP A 47 -1.60 -14.62 2.64
CA ASP A 47 -0.47 -15.49 2.31
C ASP A 47 -0.98 -16.90 2.00
N GLY A 48 -0.44 -17.49 0.92
CA GLY A 48 -0.89 -18.79 0.42
C GLY A 48 -2.31 -18.79 -0.15
N ARG A 49 -2.87 -20.00 -0.35
CA ARG A 49 -4.23 -20.19 -0.86
C ARG A 49 -5.26 -20.12 0.26
N GLY A 50 -6.42 -19.56 -0.01
CA GLY A 50 -7.54 -19.57 0.95
C GLY A 50 -8.51 -18.41 0.80
N GLY A 51 -9.58 -18.47 1.60
CA GLY A 51 -10.63 -17.44 1.62
C GLY A 51 -10.21 -16.15 2.31
N THR A 52 -11.08 -15.15 2.21
CA THR A 52 -10.90 -13.86 2.88
C THR A 52 -11.03 -13.99 4.40
N VAL A 53 -10.10 -13.36 5.13
CA VAL A 53 -10.12 -13.25 6.60
C VAL A 53 -10.24 -11.78 6.99
N ARG A 54 -11.05 -11.51 8.01
CA ARG A 54 -11.14 -10.21 8.68
C ARG A 54 -10.82 -10.39 10.13
N GLU A 55 -9.93 -9.57 10.64
CA GLU A 55 -9.46 -9.65 12.01
C GLU A 55 -9.11 -8.27 12.54
N ARG A 56 -8.98 -8.16 13.85
CA ARG A 56 -8.37 -7.00 14.48
C ARG A 56 -7.05 -7.44 15.11
N LEU A 57 -5.97 -6.92 14.57
CA LEU A 57 -4.62 -7.28 14.98
C LEU A 57 -3.87 -6.03 15.45
N ASN A 58 -3.34 -6.04 16.68
CA ASN A 58 -2.65 -4.90 17.31
C ASN A 58 -3.44 -3.58 17.20
N GLY A 59 -4.78 -3.64 17.37
CA GLY A 59 -5.65 -2.48 17.27
C GLY A 59 -6.05 -2.07 15.85
N VAL A 60 -5.49 -2.71 14.81
CA VAL A 60 -5.72 -2.41 13.39
C VAL A 60 -6.85 -3.29 12.83
N ASP A 61 -7.82 -2.69 12.13
CA ASP A 61 -8.86 -3.39 11.39
C ASP A 61 -8.27 -3.92 10.08
N LEU A 62 -7.89 -5.20 10.06
CA LEU A 62 -7.19 -5.87 8.97
C LEU A 62 -8.12 -6.76 8.14
N THR A 63 -8.06 -6.64 6.83
CA THR A 63 -8.71 -7.54 5.88
C THR A 63 -7.65 -8.19 5.00
N ARG A 64 -7.53 -9.52 5.09
CA ARG A 64 -6.71 -10.34 4.20
C ARG A 64 -7.58 -10.89 3.09
N ALA A 65 -7.46 -10.36 1.89
CA ALA A 65 -8.21 -10.84 0.72
C ALA A 65 -7.81 -12.27 0.38
N GLY A 66 -8.78 -13.13 0.14
CA GLY A 66 -8.53 -14.52 -0.25
C GLY A 66 -7.68 -14.59 -1.52
N SER A 67 -6.76 -15.55 -1.58
CA SER A 67 -5.79 -15.72 -2.64
C SER A 67 -5.83 -17.12 -3.25
N LEU A 68 -5.56 -17.20 -4.55
CA LEU A 68 -5.36 -18.45 -5.30
C LEU A 68 -3.90 -18.92 -5.25
N GLY A 69 -3.03 -18.16 -4.61
CA GLY A 69 -1.60 -18.38 -4.50
C GLY A 69 -0.79 -17.19 -5.00
N THR A 70 0.54 -17.30 -4.89
CA THR A 70 1.48 -16.25 -5.30
C THR A 70 2.25 -16.72 -6.53
N TYR A 71 2.28 -15.89 -7.58
CA TYR A 71 3.00 -16.13 -8.82
C TYR A 71 3.88 -14.93 -9.14
N PHE A 72 5.15 -15.17 -9.46
CA PHE A 72 6.14 -14.10 -9.72
C PHE A 72 6.14 -13.01 -8.62
N SER A 73 6.09 -13.43 -7.37
CA SER A 73 6.01 -12.55 -6.18
C SER A 73 4.75 -11.67 -6.12
N CYS A 74 3.75 -11.92 -6.98
CA CYS A 74 2.46 -11.23 -6.97
C CYS A 74 1.34 -12.20 -6.58
N PRO A 75 0.53 -11.90 -5.55
CA PRO A 75 -0.62 -12.73 -5.20
C PRO A 75 -1.72 -12.61 -6.26
N LEU A 76 -2.33 -13.75 -6.62
CA LEU A 76 -3.52 -13.78 -7.47
C LEU A 76 -4.77 -13.75 -6.60
N SER A 77 -5.49 -12.64 -6.61
CA SER A 77 -6.66 -12.44 -5.77
C SER A 77 -7.76 -11.63 -6.47
N LEU A 78 -8.78 -12.30 -6.96
CA LEU A 78 -9.98 -11.64 -7.49
C LEU A 78 -10.80 -10.99 -6.36
N SER A 79 -10.75 -11.58 -5.16
CA SER A 79 -11.41 -11.02 -3.99
C SER A 79 -10.79 -9.69 -3.57
N PHE A 80 -9.48 -9.50 -3.78
CA PHE A 80 -8.79 -8.24 -3.52
C PHE A 80 -9.38 -7.09 -4.36
N LEU A 81 -9.59 -7.29 -5.66
CA LEU A 81 -10.15 -6.27 -6.55
C LEU A 81 -11.54 -5.82 -6.08
N ARG A 82 -12.39 -6.80 -5.71
CA ARG A 82 -13.74 -6.52 -5.18
C ARG A 82 -13.70 -5.79 -3.84
N LEU A 83 -12.84 -6.26 -2.93
CA LEU A 83 -12.68 -5.67 -1.59
C LEU A 83 -12.09 -4.27 -1.67
N PHE A 84 -11.06 -4.07 -2.50
CA PHE A 84 -10.46 -2.76 -2.75
C PHE A 84 -11.54 -1.75 -3.19
N ARG A 85 -12.31 -2.07 -4.23
CA ARG A 85 -13.39 -1.20 -4.72
C ARG A 85 -14.40 -0.85 -3.62
N LYS A 86 -14.83 -1.86 -2.83
CA LYS A 86 -15.81 -1.67 -1.75
C LYS A 86 -15.25 -0.83 -0.60
N MET A 87 -13.97 -1.02 -0.25
CA MET A 87 -13.34 -0.32 0.88
C MET A 87 -12.90 1.09 0.46
N ALA A 88 -12.32 1.26 -0.72
CA ALA A 88 -11.92 2.55 -1.28
C ALA A 88 -13.12 3.51 -1.42
N ALA A 89 -14.29 3.03 -1.85
CA ALA A 89 -15.51 3.83 -1.95
C ALA A 89 -15.93 4.48 -0.61
N LYS A 90 -15.42 3.97 0.51
CA LYS A 90 -15.70 4.48 1.87
C LYS A 90 -14.52 5.26 2.47
N ALA A 91 -13.38 5.28 1.81
CA ALA A 91 -12.18 5.96 2.24
C ALA A 91 -12.12 7.38 1.67
N ASP A 92 -11.53 8.28 2.43
CA ASP A 92 -11.20 9.64 1.99
C ASP A 92 -9.81 9.66 1.35
N VAL A 93 -8.93 8.77 1.83
CA VAL A 93 -7.57 8.56 1.33
C VAL A 93 -7.34 7.06 1.11
N VAL A 94 -6.77 6.70 -0.02
CA VAL A 94 -6.20 5.37 -0.28
C VAL A 94 -4.69 5.52 -0.32
N HIS A 95 -3.99 4.80 0.57
CA HIS A 95 -2.54 4.78 0.66
C HIS A 95 -2.01 3.44 0.16
N ILE A 96 -1.26 3.44 -0.93
CA ILE A 96 -0.74 2.23 -1.59
C ILE A 96 0.77 2.15 -1.42
N HIS A 97 1.25 1.01 -0.92
CA HIS A 97 2.66 0.70 -0.82
C HIS A 97 3.12 -0.07 -2.06
N VAL A 98 4.11 0.45 -2.75
CA VAL A 98 4.59 -0.12 -4.03
C VAL A 98 6.03 -0.63 -3.92
N PRO A 99 6.35 -1.69 -4.69
CA PRO A 99 5.63 -2.23 -5.86
C PRO A 99 4.53 -3.24 -5.49
N PHE A 100 3.32 -3.01 -5.98
CA PHE A 100 2.20 -3.95 -5.81
C PHE A 100 1.25 -3.91 -7.02
N PRO A 101 1.54 -4.62 -8.12
CA PRO A 101 0.79 -4.56 -9.39
C PRO A 101 -0.71 -4.81 -9.26
N LEU A 102 -1.12 -5.68 -8.33
CA LEU A 102 -2.54 -5.98 -8.11
C LEU A 102 -3.29 -4.78 -7.49
N ALA A 103 -2.65 -3.99 -6.62
CA ALA A 103 -3.25 -2.78 -6.05
C ALA A 103 -3.37 -1.68 -7.11
N ASP A 104 -2.38 -1.55 -7.98
CA ASP A 104 -2.39 -0.58 -9.08
C ASP A 104 -3.54 -0.89 -10.05
N LEU A 105 -3.73 -2.18 -10.39
CA LEU A 105 -4.85 -2.65 -11.19
C LEU A 105 -6.19 -2.41 -10.47
N ALA A 106 -6.25 -2.68 -9.17
CA ALA A 106 -7.43 -2.46 -8.36
C ALA A 106 -7.84 -0.98 -8.33
N LEU A 107 -6.87 -0.08 -8.20
CA LEU A 107 -7.11 1.37 -8.28
C LEU A 107 -7.68 1.77 -9.64
N LEU A 108 -7.07 1.31 -10.74
CA LEU A 108 -7.54 1.58 -12.10
C LEU A 108 -8.99 1.12 -12.29
N LEU A 109 -9.31 -0.10 -11.87
CA LEU A 109 -10.63 -0.70 -12.07
C LEU A 109 -11.69 -0.20 -11.09
N SER A 110 -11.28 0.39 -9.96
CA SER A 110 -12.22 0.80 -8.90
C SER A 110 -13.04 2.05 -9.25
N GLY A 111 -12.51 2.90 -10.13
CA GLY A 111 -13.07 4.23 -10.41
C GLY A 111 -12.98 5.19 -9.22
N TYR A 112 -12.10 4.94 -8.25
CA TYR A 112 -11.92 5.76 -7.04
C TYR A 112 -11.53 7.19 -7.39
N LYS A 113 -12.24 8.17 -6.79
CA LYS A 113 -12.06 9.61 -7.04
C LYS A 113 -11.47 10.37 -5.84
N GLY A 114 -11.32 9.71 -4.69
CA GLY A 114 -10.72 10.32 -3.51
C GLY A 114 -9.20 10.50 -3.64
N ARG A 115 -8.54 10.88 -2.56
CA ARG A 115 -7.11 11.14 -2.55
C ARG A 115 -6.30 9.84 -2.57
N VAL A 116 -5.22 9.83 -3.35
CA VAL A 116 -4.30 8.69 -3.48
C VAL A 116 -2.92 9.11 -3.02
N VAL A 117 -2.41 8.40 -2.01
CA VAL A 117 -1.03 8.50 -1.53
C VAL A 117 -0.30 7.23 -1.93
N VAL A 118 0.93 7.35 -2.37
CA VAL A 118 1.78 6.23 -2.77
C VAL A 118 3.06 6.26 -1.94
N SER A 119 3.37 5.19 -1.21
CA SER A 119 4.70 5.00 -0.63
C SER A 119 5.58 4.20 -1.59
N TRP A 120 6.62 4.86 -2.08
CA TRP A 120 7.58 4.27 -3.01
C TRP A 120 8.77 3.69 -2.26
N HIS A 121 8.87 2.36 -2.20
CA HIS A 121 9.92 1.67 -1.45
C HIS A 121 11.12 1.31 -2.31
N SER A 122 10.88 0.91 -3.56
CA SER A 122 11.95 0.56 -4.51
C SER A 122 11.42 0.50 -5.93
N ASP A 123 12.33 0.63 -6.90
CA ASP A 123 12.05 0.32 -8.29
C ASP A 123 11.92 -1.20 -8.49
N VAL A 124 11.13 -1.61 -9.49
CA VAL A 124 11.03 -3.02 -9.89
C VAL A 124 12.19 -3.35 -10.82
N VAL A 125 13.21 -4.02 -10.30
CA VAL A 125 14.46 -4.28 -11.03
C VAL A 125 14.51 -5.67 -11.68
N ASN A 126 13.95 -6.70 -11.03
CA ASN A 126 14.30 -8.10 -11.33
C ASN A 126 13.44 -8.81 -12.38
N GLN A 127 12.42 -8.20 -12.97
CA GLN A 127 11.50 -8.89 -13.88
C GLN A 127 11.29 -8.10 -15.18
N LYS A 128 12.35 -7.93 -15.98
CA LYS A 128 12.35 -7.08 -17.19
C LYS A 128 11.19 -7.35 -18.16
N LYS A 129 10.81 -8.62 -18.38
CA LYS A 129 9.69 -8.97 -19.26
C LYS A 129 8.33 -8.58 -18.66
N LEU A 130 8.13 -8.84 -17.37
CA LEU A 130 6.90 -8.47 -16.66
C LEU A 130 6.78 -6.96 -16.51
N LEU A 131 7.91 -6.28 -16.34
CA LEU A 131 7.99 -4.83 -16.24
C LEU A 131 7.44 -4.12 -17.49
N LEU A 132 7.60 -4.70 -18.68
CA LEU A 132 7.05 -4.12 -19.92
C LEU A 132 5.53 -3.99 -19.86
N PHE A 133 4.84 -5.00 -19.29
CA PHE A 133 3.39 -4.98 -19.10
C PHE A 133 2.96 -4.17 -17.87
N TYR A 134 3.80 -4.12 -16.85
CA TYR A 134 3.51 -3.38 -15.62
C TYR A 134 3.75 -1.87 -15.74
N LYS A 135 4.71 -1.45 -16.56
CA LYS A 135 5.12 -0.05 -16.72
C LYS A 135 3.96 0.93 -17.02
N PRO A 136 3.01 0.61 -17.93
CA PRO A 136 1.85 1.51 -18.16
C PRO A 136 0.95 1.66 -16.93
N LEU A 137 0.75 0.56 -16.19
CA LEU A 137 -0.07 0.54 -14.97
C LEU A 137 0.58 1.37 -13.84
N MET A 138 1.88 1.21 -13.64
CA MET A 138 2.67 1.99 -12.69
C MET A 138 2.67 3.48 -13.05
N LYS A 139 2.83 3.82 -14.34
CA LYS A 139 2.70 5.23 -14.80
C LYS A 139 1.30 5.79 -14.55
N TYR A 140 0.25 5.00 -14.72
CA TYR A 140 -1.11 5.40 -14.35
C TYR A 140 -1.18 5.71 -12.86
N LEU A 141 -0.67 4.83 -11.99
CA LEU A 141 -0.66 5.05 -10.54
C LEU A 141 0.05 6.36 -10.17
N LEU A 142 1.28 6.58 -10.69
CA LEU A 142 2.06 7.79 -10.40
C LEU A 142 1.36 9.07 -10.89
N ARG A 143 0.69 9.04 -12.05
CA ARG A 143 -0.12 10.17 -12.53
C ARG A 143 -1.31 10.42 -11.62
N ARG A 144 -1.97 9.35 -11.14
CA ARG A 144 -3.17 9.41 -10.30
C ARG A 144 -2.86 9.80 -8.86
N ALA A 145 -1.63 9.55 -8.38
CA ALA A 145 -1.19 9.91 -7.05
C ALA A 145 -1.29 11.43 -6.82
N ASP A 146 -1.85 11.81 -5.68
CA ASP A 146 -1.84 13.19 -5.18
C ASP A 146 -0.54 13.49 -4.42
N CYS A 147 0.06 12.47 -3.79
CA CYS A 147 1.33 12.55 -3.08
C CYS A 147 2.09 11.23 -3.22
N ILE A 148 3.42 11.33 -3.37
CA ILE A 148 4.32 10.18 -3.41
C ILE A 148 5.31 10.33 -2.26
N ILE A 149 5.32 9.37 -1.34
CA ILE A 149 6.21 9.34 -0.19
C ILE A 149 7.43 8.49 -0.52
N THR A 150 8.62 9.00 -0.22
CA THR A 150 9.89 8.28 -0.32
C THR A 150 10.67 8.44 0.98
N ALA A 151 11.52 7.45 1.33
CA ALA A 151 12.31 7.54 2.55
C ALA A 151 13.45 8.56 2.45
N THR A 152 14.00 8.78 1.25
CA THR A 152 15.13 9.66 1.02
C THR A 152 15.04 10.37 -0.33
N GLU A 153 15.76 11.48 -0.48
CA GLU A 153 15.97 12.13 -1.79
C GLU A 153 16.68 11.20 -2.78
N GLY A 154 17.54 10.30 -2.30
CA GLY A 154 18.21 9.30 -3.12
C GLY A 154 17.25 8.38 -3.86
N HIS A 155 16.11 8.04 -3.25
CA HIS A 155 15.05 7.25 -3.92
C HIS A 155 14.42 8.02 -5.09
N ILE A 156 14.28 9.33 -4.99
CA ILE A 156 13.71 10.15 -6.08
C ILE A 156 14.72 10.27 -7.22
N ASN A 157 15.96 10.61 -6.90
CA ASN A 157 16.99 10.89 -7.90
C ASN A 157 17.51 9.61 -8.58
N GLY A 158 17.51 8.46 -7.87
CA GLY A 158 17.96 7.17 -8.37
C GLY A 158 16.88 6.33 -9.05
N SER A 159 15.62 6.77 -9.03
CA SER A 159 14.53 6.04 -9.67
C SER A 159 14.44 6.36 -11.16
N ASP A 160 14.21 5.34 -11.99
CA ASP A 160 13.90 5.50 -13.42
C ASP A 160 12.49 6.09 -13.67
N TYR A 161 11.66 6.20 -12.62
CA TYR A 161 10.22 6.50 -12.75
C TYR A 161 9.77 7.77 -12.03
N LEU A 162 10.41 8.14 -10.92
CA LEU A 162 9.99 9.26 -10.07
C LEU A 162 10.37 10.66 -10.56
N PRO A 163 11.49 10.89 -11.27
CA PRO A 163 11.90 12.24 -11.65
C PRO A 163 10.80 13.07 -12.33
N PRO A 164 9.96 12.51 -13.25
CA PRO A 164 8.87 13.26 -13.88
C PRO A 164 7.74 13.68 -12.92
N PHE A 165 7.72 13.13 -11.69
CA PHE A 165 6.70 13.37 -10.67
C PHE A 165 7.26 14.01 -9.40
N ARG A 166 8.49 14.58 -9.47
CA ARG A 166 9.21 15.14 -8.33
C ARG A 166 8.39 16.15 -7.53
N GLU A 167 7.57 16.95 -8.16
CA GLU A 167 6.68 17.92 -7.51
C GLU A 167 5.67 17.29 -6.53
N LYS A 168 5.27 16.03 -6.80
CA LYS A 168 4.39 15.24 -5.95
C LYS A 168 5.14 14.49 -4.86
N CYS A 169 6.46 14.36 -4.96
CA CYS A 169 7.27 13.61 -4.02
C CYS A 169 7.47 14.37 -2.71
N ARG A 170 7.41 13.64 -1.60
CA ARG A 170 7.70 14.13 -0.26
C ARG A 170 8.62 13.12 0.42
N VAL A 171 9.73 13.61 0.95
CA VAL A 171 10.65 12.78 1.73
C VAL A 171 10.13 12.67 3.16
N VAL A 172 9.79 11.46 3.55
CA VAL A 172 9.39 11.10 4.92
C VAL A 172 10.25 9.92 5.35
N PRO A 173 11.32 10.15 6.11
CA PRO A 173 12.19 9.09 6.61
C PRO A 173 11.38 8.06 7.41
N TYR A 174 11.76 6.78 7.29
CA TYR A 174 11.11 5.75 8.08
C TYR A 174 11.47 5.94 9.55
N GLY A 175 10.44 6.01 10.41
CA GLY A 175 10.62 6.01 11.86
C GLY A 175 11.05 4.63 12.35
N ILE A 176 11.87 4.60 13.40
CA ILE A 176 12.24 3.38 14.12
C ILE A 176 11.67 3.50 15.53
N THR A 177 10.91 2.49 15.96
CA THR A 177 10.45 2.44 17.35
C THR A 177 11.62 1.99 18.22
N MET A 178 12.28 2.92 18.90
CA MET A 178 13.47 2.65 19.74
C MET A 178 13.24 1.56 20.79
N GLN A 179 12.02 1.39 21.28
CA GLN A 179 11.68 0.36 22.28
C GLN A 179 11.87 -1.07 21.76
N GLU A 180 11.72 -1.32 20.44
CA GLU A 180 11.92 -2.65 19.85
C GLU A 180 13.40 -3.01 19.67
N TYR A 181 14.30 -2.01 19.79
CA TYR A 181 15.75 -2.23 19.69
C TYR A 181 16.46 -2.31 21.05
N LEU A 182 15.77 -1.97 22.14
CA LEU A 182 16.32 -1.95 23.50
C LEU A 182 15.87 -3.16 24.34
N SER A 183 15.08 -4.07 23.79
CA SER A 183 14.64 -5.34 24.36
C SER A 183 15.38 -6.51 23.71
#